data_76cc66bc9bdbf5d1d564605574563ffd
#
_entry.id   76cc66bc9bdbf5d1d564605574563ffd
#
_cell.length_a   1.000
_cell.length_b   1.000
_cell.length_c   1.000
_cell.angle_alpha   90.00
_cell.angle_beta   90.00
_cell.angle_gamma   90.00
#
_symmetry.space_group_name_H-M   'P 1'
#
loop_
_entity.id
_entity.type
_entity.pdbx_description
1 polymer ?
#
loop_
_entity_poly.entity_id
_entity_poly.type
_entity_poly.pdbx_seq_one_letter_code
_entity_poly.pdbx_strand_id
1 'polypeptide(L)'
;MAVAAIGCVLVTASALLLPPQGVVIVCGLLLSVLMGLVSRSPVSTPSHIDLPAELDASFQLARDEQVFERFRRTTRLLLKVSRHHDPIYRDIAFEKIDDLNRQLTTIAAGSLVFEGTETWRIVYERLLRSRGLYLYRSVAWVRNAAYWQDEPGRKSMAVNLELQEAGSLLIERIAILADELWPTDCKLPVESMRRWLFDQHIGGISLKLVRASALQQEPALMADIGIYGSRALGTQELDDQCRTVRFVLTFDYAKVVEAEDRWNRLSVYAESVEGFLDRYEIDR
;
A
#
# COMPACT_ATOMS: atom_id res chain seq x y z
N MET A 1 7.58 -45.06 13.75
CA MET A 1 7.56 -45.99 12.59
C MET A 1 6.14 -46.22 12.04
N ALA A 2 5.12 -46.47 12.84
CA ALA A 2 3.75 -46.69 12.35
C ALA A 2 3.14 -45.53 11.55
N VAL A 3 3.36 -44.28 11.94
CA VAL A 3 2.84 -43.09 11.25
C VAL A 3 3.48 -42.91 9.86
N ALA A 4 4.77 -43.23 9.71
CA ALA A 4 5.45 -43.14 8.41
C ALA A 4 4.94 -44.20 7.42
N ALA A 5 4.63 -45.43 7.93
CA ALA A 5 4.06 -46.51 7.13
C ALA A 5 2.63 -46.19 6.63
N ILE A 6 1.79 -45.56 7.49
CA ILE A 6 0.43 -45.15 7.13
C ILE A 6 0.49 -44.00 6.09
N GLY A 7 1.41 -43.06 6.26
CA GLY A 7 1.62 -41.99 5.29
C GLY A 7 2.02 -42.46 3.89
N CYS A 8 2.93 -43.46 3.81
CA CYS A 8 3.33 -44.04 2.53
C CYS A 8 2.19 -44.81 1.85
N VAL A 9 1.34 -45.51 2.61
CA VAL A 9 0.19 -46.25 2.05
C VAL A 9 -0.86 -45.28 1.51
N LEU A 10 -1.13 -44.18 2.21
CA LEU A 10 -2.09 -43.14 1.75
C LEU A 10 -1.60 -42.43 0.49
N VAL A 11 -0.31 -42.11 0.39
CA VAL A 11 0.27 -41.47 -0.81
C VAL A 11 0.23 -42.41 -2.01
N THR A 12 0.57 -43.70 -1.83
CA THR A 12 0.53 -44.67 -2.91
C THR A 12 -0.88 -44.98 -3.38
N ALA A 13 -1.86 -45.06 -2.48
CA ALA A 13 -3.26 -45.27 -2.83
C ALA A 13 -3.85 -44.04 -3.56
N SER A 14 -3.47 -42.84 -3.13
CA SER A 14 -3.91 -41.59 -3.77
C SER A 14 -3.32 -41.39 -5.17
N ALA A 15 -2.07 -41.82 -5.40
CA ALA A 15 -1.41 -41.74 -6.70
C ALA A 15 -2.04 -42.67 -7.76
N LEU A 16 -2.71 -43.74 -7.31
CA LEU A 16 -3.39 -44.72 -8.18
C LEU A 16 -4.85 -44.35 -8.50
N LEU A 17 -5.48 -43.51 -7.67
CA LEU A 17 -6.94 -43.24 -7.75
C LEU A 17 -7.32 -41.81 -8.08
N LEU A 18 -6.40 -40.87 -8.03
CA LEU A 18 -6.69 -39.44 -8.21
C LEU A 18 -5.91 -38.85 -9.38
N PRO A 19 -6.48 -37.87 -10.08
CA PRO A 19 -5.74 -37.10 -11.08
C PRO A 19 -4.55 -36.35 -10.42
N PRO A 20 -3.51 -35.98 -11.20
CA PRO A 20 -2.25 -35.40 -10.66
C PRO A 20 -2.46 -34.24 -9.67
N GLN A 21 -3.51 -33.46 -9.86
CA GLN A 21 -3.91 -32.37 -8.96
C GLN A 21 -4.35 -32.87 -7.58
N GLY A 22 -5.09 -33.98 -7.52
CA GLY A 22 -5.52 -34.64 -6.28
C GLY A 22 -4.37 -35.20 -5.46
N VAL A 23 -3.35 -35.74 -6.11
CA VAL A 23 -2.13 -36.24 -5.45
C VAL A 23 -1.36 -35.11 -4.79
N VAL A 24 -1.24 -33.95 -5.44
CA VAL A 24 -0.57 -32.78 -4.88
C VAL A 24 -1.31 -32.23 -3.66
N ILE A 25 -2.64 -32.26 -3.69
CA ILE A 25 -3.48 -31.85 -2.53
C ILE A 25 -3.24 -32.78 -1.34
N VAL A 26 -3.28 -34.09 -1.55
CA VAL A 26 -3.05 -35.07 -0.48
C VAL A 26 -1.63 -34.97 0.09
N CYS A 27 -0.61 -34.76 -0.75
CA CYS A 27 0.77 -34.53 -0.30
C CYS A 27 0.91 -33.22 0.49
N GLY A 28 0.25 -32.14 0.07
CA GLY A 28 0.19 -30.86 0.81
C GLY A 28 -0.46 -31.00 2.19
N LEU A 29 -1.51 -31.79 2.28
CA LEU A 29 -2.22 -32.09 3.53
C LEU A 29 -1.38 -32.94 4.49
N LEU A 30 -0.74 -33.99 4.00
CA LEU A 30 0.18 -34.81 4.80
C LEU A 30 1.36 -33.98 5.32
N LEU A 31 1.85 -33.02 4.55
CA LEU A 31 2.92 -32.14 4.94
C LEU A 31 2.47 -31.13 6.03
N SER A 32 1.27 -30.59 5.93
CA SER A 32 0.71 -29.70 6.98
C SER A 32 0.51 -30.46 8.30
N VAL A 33 0.06 -31.71 8.24
CA VAL A 33 -0.08 -32.58 9.41
C VAL A 33 1.28 -32.99 9.99
N LEU A 34 2.27 -33.31 9.15
CA LEU A 34 3.62 -33.62 9.59
C LEU A 34 4.33 -32.41 10.23
N MET A 35 4.14 -31.20 9.71
CA MET A 35 4.65 -29.98 10.34
C MET A 35 4.04 -29.75 11.73
N GLY A 36 2.72 -29.95 11.89
CA GLY A 36 2.07 -29.89 13.20
C GLY A 36 2.57 -30.93 14.19
N LEU A 37 3.00 -32.11 13.72
CA LEU A 37 3.52 -33.17 14.56
C LEU A 37 5.01 -33.01 14.93
N VAL A 38 5.82 -32.38 14.06
CA VAL A 38 7.27 -32.16 14.29
C VAL A 38 7.52 -30.92 15.18
N SER A 39 6.56 -29.98 15.27
CA SER A 39 6.65 -28.79 16.14
C SER A 39 6.50 -29.09 17.64
N ARG A 40 6.50 -30.35 18.07
CA ARG A 40 6.47 -30.74 19.48
C ARG A 40 7.83 -30.59 20.16
N SER A 41 8.27 -29.37 20.39
CA SER A 41 9.16 -29.05 21.53
C SER A 41 8.31 -28.88 22.80
N PRO A 42 8.77 -29.36 23.97
CA PRO A 42 7.93 -29.50 25.17
C PRO A 42 7.79 -28.24 26.00
N VAL A 43 7.51 -27.09 25.36
CA VAL A 43 7.22 -25.84 26.08
C VAL A 43 6.13 -25.08 25.31
N SER A 44 4.91 -25.55 25.40
CA SER A 44 3.64 -24.81 25.36
C SER A 44 2.53 -25.80 25.14
N THR A 45 1.45 -25.72 25.92
CA THR A 45 0.20 -26.47 25.74
C THR A 45 -0.20 -26.42 24.27
N PRO A 46 -0.40 -27.57 23.59
CA PRO A 46 -0.82 -27.56 22.20
C PRO A 46 -2.21 -26.95 22.14
N SER A 47 -2.33 -25.79 21.50
CA SER A 47 -3.61 -25.34 20.99
C SER A 47 -4.17 -26.49 20.14
N HIS A 48 -5.40 -26.92 20.42
CA HIS A 48 -6.10 -27.93 19.66
C HIS A 48 -6.07 -27.52 18.18
N ILE A 49 -5.26 -28.20 17.35
CA ILE A 49 -5.28 -28.00 15.91
C ILE A 49 -6.61 -28.60 15.46
N ASP A 50 -7.52 -27.74 15.03
CA ASP A 50 -8.76 -28.18 14.39
C ASP A 50 -8.43 -28.66 12.97
N LEU A 51 -8.01 -29.91 12.89
CA LEU A 51 -7.56 -30.54 11.64
C LEU A 51 -8.56 -30.41 10.49
N PRO A 52 -9.90 -30.56 10.71
CA PRO A 52 -10.89 -30.33 9.68
C PRO A 52 -10.89 -28.89 9.14
N ALA A 53 -10.74 -27.88 9.98
CA ALA A 53 -10.71 -26.47 9.55
C ALA A 53 -9.44 -26.16 8.73
N GLU A 54 -8.28 -26.66 9.15
CA GLU A 54 -7.01 -26.50 8.41
C GLU A 54 -7.03 -27.21 7.04
N LEU A 55 -7.68 -28.36 6.95
CA LEU A 55 -7.88 -29.08 5.70
C LEU A 55 -8.80 -28.29 4.76
N ASP A 56 -9.91 -27.75 5.25
CA ASP A 56 -10.86 -26.97 4.46
C ASP A 56 -10.19 -25.72 3.88
N ALA A 57 -9.41 -24.98 4.67
CA ALA A 57 -8.65 -23.83 4.22
C ALA A 57 -7.71 -24.21 3.05
N SER A 58 -7.01 -25.33 3.13
CA SER A 58 -6.13 -25.80 2.05
C SER A 58 -6.90 -26.13 0.76
N PHE A 59 -8.10 -26.72 0.86
CA PHE A 59 -8.98 -26.96 -0.28
C PHE A 59 -9.54 -25.67 -0.90
N GLN A 60 -9.86 -24.68 -0.08
CA GLN A 60 -10.32 -23.38 -0.57
C GLN A 60 -9.22 -22.66 -1.35
N LEU A 61 -7.97 -22.69 -0.88
CA LEU A 61 -6.82 -22.15 -1.61
C LEU A 61 -6.62 -22.80 -2.99
N ALA A 62 -6.97 -24.09 -3.13
CA ALA A 62 -6.84 -24.80 -4.40
C ALA A 62 -7.83 -24.33 -5.49
N ARG A 63 -8.84 -23.55 -5.15
CA ARG A 63 -9.81 -23.00 -6.12
C ARG A 63 -9.22 -21.84 -6.94
N ASP A 64 -8.21 -21.16 -6.42
CA ASP A 64 -7.47 -20.11 -7.11
C ASP A 64 -6.05 -20.61 -7.44
N GLU A 65 -5.79 -20.87 -8.72
CA GLU A 65 -4.51 -21.39 -9.19
C GLU A 65 -3.33 -20.49 -8.78
N GLN A 66 -3.50 -19.17 -8.87
CA GLN A 66 -2.45 -18.22 -8.53
C GLN A 66 -2.12 -18.21 -7.03
N VAL A 67 -3.14 -18.32 -6.19
CA VAL A 67 -2.98 -18.41 -4.73
C VAL A 67 -2.38 -19.74 -4.35
N PHE A 68 -2.86 -20.83 -4.96
CA PHE A 68 -2.36 -22.19 -4.70
C PHE A 68 -0.87 -22.37 -5.06
N GLU A 69 -0.42 -21.81 -6.18
CA GLU A 69 1.00 -21.84 -6.55
C GLU A 69 1.88 -21.10 -5.54
N ARG A 70 1.42 -19.95 -5.02
CA ARG A 70 2.12 -19.23 -3.95
C ARG A 70 2.19 -20.03 -2.67
N PHE A 71 1.06 -20.61 -2.24
CA PHE A 71 0.99 -21.50 -1.08
C PHE A 71 1.98 -22.67 -1.21
N ARG A 72 1.95 -23.37 -2.33
CA ARG A 72 2.84 -24.52 -2.62
C ARG A 72 4.32 -24.11 -2.57
N ARG A 73 4.66 -22.96 -3.15
CA ARG A 73 6.03 -22.41 -3.11
C ARG A 73 6.45 -22.08 -1.69
N THR A 74 5.62 -21.40 -0.94
CA THR A 74 5.91 -21.00 0.46
C THR A 74 6.11 -22.24 1.34
N THR A 75 5.24 -23.24 1.23
CA THR A 75 5.35 -24.50 1.96
C THR A 75 6.68 -25.21 1.70
N ARG A 76 7.13 -25.24 0.43
CA ARG A 76 8.44 -25.84 0.08
C ARG A 76 9.62 -25.09 0.72
N LEU A 77 9.53 -23.75 0.81
CA LEU A 77 10.58 -22.93 1.44
C LEU A 77 10.60 -23.15 2.96
N LEU A 78 9.43 -23.16 3.61
CA LEU A 78 9.33 -23.47 5.04
C LEU A 78 9.89 -24.83 5.40
N LEU A 79 9.65 -25.85 4.56
CA LEU A 79 10.27 -27.17 4.71
C LEU A 79 11.79 -27.15 4.62
N LYS A 80 12.38 -26.30 3.77
CA LYS A 80 13.83 -26.14 3.70
C LYS A 80 14.37 -25.52 4.98
N VAL A 81 13.71 -24.48 5.51
CA VAL A 81 14.08 -23.85 6.78
C VAL A 81 13.98 -24.85 7.93
N SER A 82 12.90 -25.62 8.03
CA SER A 82 12.69 -26.58 9.13
C SER A 82 13.73 -27.72 9.15
N ARG A 83 14.36 -28.01 8.02
CA ARG A 83 15.39 -29.06 7.88
C ARG A 83 16.81 -28.54 8.15
N HIS A 84 16.97 -27.26 8.40
CA HIS A 84 18.30 -26.71 8.70
C HIS A 84 18.78 -27.17 10.06
N HIS A 85 20.03 -27.62 10.14
CA HIS A 85 20.57 -28.26 11.35
C HIS A 85 21.00 -27.27 12.43
N ASP A 86 21.38 -26.05 12.01
CA ASP A 86 21.83 -25.01 12.95
C ASP A 86 20.62 -24.38 13.69
N PRO A 87 20.58 -24.47 15.03
CA PRO A 87 19.47 -23.97 15.82
C PRO A 87 19.37 -22.44 15.80
N ILE A 88 20.51 -21.72 15.82
CA ILE A 88 20.52 -20.27 15.81
C ILE A 88 19.98 -19.75 14.48
N TYR A 89 20.39 -20.36 13.37
CA TYR A 89 19.83 -20.02 12.06
C TYR A 89 18.31 -20.23 12.02
N ARG A 90 17.80 -21.33 12.59
CA ARG A 90 16.37 -21.64 12.61
C ARG A 90 15.60 -20.59 13.42
N ASP A 91 16.09 -20.21 14.58
CA ASP A 91 15.44 -19.21 15.44
C ASP A 91 15.35 -17.86 14.73
N ILE A 92 16.47 -17.38 14.16
CA ILE A 92 16.48 -16.14 13.36
C ILE A 92 15.55 -16.25 12.14
N ALA A 93 15.53 -17.41 11.46
CA ALA A 93 14.67 -17.61 10.31
C ALA A 93 13.18 -17.58 10.69
N PHE A 94 12.80 -18.14 11.84
CA PHE A 94 11.42 -18.08 12.33
C PHE A 94 11.01 -16.66 12.72
N GLU A 95 11.87 -15.89 13.38
CA GLU A 95 11.61 -14.46 13.61
C GLU A 95 11.32 -13.70 12.30
N LYS A 96 12.10 -13.97 11.24
CA LYS A 96 11.88 -13.36 9.92
C LYS A 96 10.57 -13.84 9.27
N ILE A 97 10.18 -15.09 9.48
CA ILE A 97 8.90 -15.61 8.99
C ILE A 97 7.73 -14.95 9.73
N ASP A 98 7.87 -14.69 11.02
CA ASP A 98 6.86 -13.99 11.81
C ASP A 98 6.71 -12.51 11.35
N ASP A 99 7.82 -11.84 10.98
CA ASP A 99 7.78 -10.52 10.35
C ASP A 99 6.98 -10.55 9.03
N LEU A 100 7.22 -11.56 8.18
CA LEU A 100 6.46 -11.74 6.94
C LEU A 100 4.98 -12.03 7.20
N ASN A 101 4.65 -12.80 8.22
CA ASN A 101 3.26 -13.08 8.60
C ASN A 101 2.54 -11.81 9.06
N ARG A 102 3.22 -10.91 9.79
CA ARG A 102 2.66 -9.59 10.13
C ARG A 102 2.36 -8.76 8.88
N GLN A 103 3.24 -8.76 7.89
CA GLN A 103 3.00 -8.09 6.61
C GLN A 103 1.81 -8.70 5.86
N LEU A 104 1.72 -10.04 5.82
CA LEU A 104 0.59 -10.74 5.21
C LEU A 104 -0.74 -10.41 5.89
N THR A 105 -0.75 -10.27 7.21
CA THR A 105 -1.95 -9.82 7.95
C THR A 105 -2.41 -8.43 7.50
N THR A 106 -1.48 -7.50 7.31
CA THR A 106 -1.78 -6.15 6.81
C THR A 106 -2.33 -6.20 5.39
N ILE A 107 -1.75 -7.04 4.53
CA ILE A 107 -2.22 -7.23 3.14
C ILE A 107 -3.63 -7.85 3.14
N ALA A 108 -3.87 -8.84 3.97
CA ALA A 108 -5.18 -9.49 4.11
C ALA A 108 -6.26 -8.52 4.60
N ALA A 109 -5.88 -7.53 5.41
CA ALA A 109 -6.74 -6.42 5.83
C ALA A 109 -6.92 -5.32 4.75
N GLY A 110 -6.47 -5.55 3.51
CA GLY A 110 -6.63 -4.65 2.38
C GLY A 110 -5.65 -3.47 2.36
N SER A 111 -4.53 -3.53 3.10
CA SER A 111 -3.54 -2.46 3.15
C SER A 111 -2.16 -2.94 2.71
N LEU A 112 -1.45 -2.08 1.95
CA LEU A 112 -0.08 -2.28 1.49
C LEU A 112 0.81 -1.20 2.08
N VAL A 113 1.92 -1.57 2.70
CA VAL A 113 2.87 -0.65 3.32
C VAL A 113 4.19 -0.71 2.56
N PHE A 114 4.74 0.45 2.23
CA PHE A 114 6.03 0.64 1.58
C PHE A 114 6.89 1.51 2.50
N GLU A 115 8.02 1.00 2.95
CA GLU A 115 8.94 1.70 3.85
C GLU A 115 10.33 1.79 3.22
N GLY A 116 10.91 2.98 3.25
CA GLY A 116 12.27 3.24 2.77
C GLY A 116 12.52 2.88 1.31
N THR A 117 11.48 2.93 0.46
CA THR A 117 11.57 2.56 -0.96
C THR A 117 10.69 3.45 -1.83
N GLU A 118 11.15 3.72 -3.04
CA GLU A 118 10.38 4.43 -4.06
C GLU A 118 9.46 3.51 -4.90
N THR A 119 9.41 2.21 -4.59
CA THR A 119 8.57 1.26 -5.36
C THR A 119 7.08 1.53 -5.25
N TRP A 120 6.63 2.29 -4.25
CA TRP A 120 5.26 2.76 -4.14
C TRP A 120 4.82 3.60 -5.36
N ARG A 121 5.74 4.30 -6.02
CA ARG A 121 5.47 5.10 -7.24
C ARG A 121 5.00 4.23 -8.40
N ILE A 122 5.53 3.01 -8.52
CA ILE A 122 5.08 2.05 -9.54
C ILE A 122 3.61 1.69 -9.33
N VAL A 123 3.21 1.51 -8.07
CA VAL A 123 1.82 1.18 -7.71
C VAL A 123 0.92 2.42 -7.89
N TYR A 124 1.40 3.58 -7.49
CA TYR A 124 0.76 4.88 -7.71
C TYR A 124 0.43 5.09 -9.20
N GLU A 125 1.41 5.01 -10.08
CA GLU A 125 1.21 5.18 -11.53
C GLU A 125 0.27 4.12 -12.12
N ARG A 126 0.38 2.86 -11.68
CA ARG A 126 -0.53 1.80 -12.07
C ARG A 126 -1.98 2.09 -11.67
N LEU A 127 -2.19 2.66 -10.48
CA LEU A 127 -3.53 3.06 -10.04
C LEU A 127 -4.08 4.18 -10.90
N LEU A 128 -3.29 5.23 -11.14
CA LEU A 128 -3.72 6.36 -11.98
C LEU A 128 -4.12 5.92 -13.40
N ARG A 129 -3.40 4.94 -13.97
CA ARG A 129 -3.67 4.37 -15.31
C ARG A 129 -4.71 3.24 -15.30
N SER A 130 -5.29 2.90 -14.14
CA SER A 130 -6.20 1.76 -14.04
C SER A 130 -7.58 2.08 -14.60
N ARG A 131 -8.17 1.10 -15.29
CA ARG A 131 -9.54 1.23 -15.83
C ARG A 131 -10.55 1.53 -14.70
N GLY A 132 -11.47 2.45 -14.99
CA GLY A 132 -12.53 2.84 -14.04
C GLY A 132 -12.10 3.84 -12.98
N LEU A 133 -10.86 4.34 -13.03
CA LEU A 133 -10.45 5.50 -12.28
C LEU A 133 -10.58 6.75 -13.17
N TYR A 134 -11.47 7.66 -12.81
CA TYR A 134 -11.76 8.90 -13.55
C TYR A 134 -11.45 10.15 -12.74
N LEU A 135 -11.26 10.00 -11.43
CA LEU A 135 -10.99 11.10 -10.52
C LEU A 135 -9.88 10.71 -9.55
N TYR A 136 -8.87 11.55 -9.46
CA TYR A 136 -7.83 11.48 -8.45
C TYR A 136 -7.79 12.79 -7.67
N ARG A 137 -7.99 12.72 -6.36
CA ARG A 137 -7.86 13.84 -5.43
C ARG A 137 -6.58 13.70 -4.62
N SER A 138 -5.85 14.77 -4.44
CA SER A 138 -4.65 14.74 -3.61
C SER A 138 -4.53 15.97 -2.73
N VAL A 139 -4.16 15.74 -1.47
CA VAL A 139 -3.69 16.79 -0.57
C VAL A 139 -2.18 16.70 -0.52
N ALA A 140 -1.50 17.79 -0.84
CA ALA A 140 -0.05 17.93 -0.78
C ALA A 140 0.30 18.81 0.42
N TRP A 141 0.89 18.23 1.47
CA TRP A 141 1.42 18.98 2.62
C TRP A 141 2.85 19.44 2.32
N VAL A 142 2.99 20.61 1.75
CA VAL A 142 4.25 21.20 1.28
C VAL A 142 4.93 21.95 2.41
N ARG A 143 5.90 21.30 3.07
CA ARG A 143 6.65 21.88 4.20
C ARG A 143 7.84 22.72 3.77
N ASN A 144 8.42 22.43 2.62
CA ASN A 144 9.53 23.19 2.06
C ASN A 144 9.55 23.13 0.52
N ALA A 145 10.44 23.92 -0.10
CA ALA A 145 10.53 24.05 -1.55
C ALA A 145 11.08 22.81 -2.28
N ALA A 146 11.58 21.80 -1.57
CA ALA A 146 12.07 20.56 -2.18
C ALA A 146 10.95 19.54 -2.47
N TYR A 147 9.72 19.80 -2.01
CA TYR A 147 8.60 18.89 -2.19
C TYR A 147 8.38 18.53 -3.66
N TRP A 148 8.51 17.26 -3.99
CA TRP A 148 8.38 16.70 -5.35
C TRP A 148 9.30 17.34 -6.40
N GLN A 149 10.42 17.95 -5.99
CA GLN A 149 11.42 18.54 -6.89
C GLN A 149 12.56 17.58 -7.26
N ASP A 150 12.63 16.42 -6.62
CA ASP A 150 13.51 15.33 -6.99
C ASP A 150 13.11 14.67 -8.33
N GLU A 151 14.01 13.89 -8.92
CA GLU A 151 13.73 13.23 -10.21
C GLU A 151 12.50 12.32 -10.16
N PRO A 152 12.31 11.45 -9.14
CA PRO A 152 11.09 10.64 -9.01
C PRO A 152 9.82 11.48 -8.88
N GLY A 153 9.85 12.58 -8.13
CA GLY A 153 8.71 13.49 -7.96
C GLY A 153 8.30 14.15 -9.28
N ARG A 154 9.30 14.67 -10.04
CA ARG A 154 9.05 15.24 -11.36
C ARG A 154 8.48 14.22 -12.35
N LYS A 155 8.97 12.97 -12.34
CA LYS A 155 8.42 11.90 -13.19
C LYS A 155 6.96 11.60 -12.83
N SER A 156 6.63 11.49 -11.55
CA SER A 156 5.24 11.28 -11.12
C SER A 156 4.33 12.46 -11.47
N MET A 157 4.85 13.70 -11.41
CA MET A 157 4.11 14.89 -11.86
C MET A 157 3.86 14.85 -13.37
N ALA A 158 4.85 14.47 -14.17
CA ALA A 158 4.70 14.35 -15.63
C ALA A 158 3.58 13.34 -15.98
N VAL A 159 3.48 12.22 -15.24
CA VAL A 159 2.38 11.26 -15.42
C VAL A 159 1.03 11.90 -15.10
N ASN A 160 0.94 12.72 -14.05
CA ASN A 160 -0.31 13.41 -13.73
C ASN A 160 -0.74 14.34 -14.87
N LEU A 161 0.18 15.15 -15.36
CA LEU A 161 -0.09 16.10 -16.45
C LEU A 161 -0.49 15.37 -17.74
N GLU A 162 0.23 14.30 -18.10
CA GLU A 162 -0.09 13.45 -19.26
C GLU A 162 -1.53 12.90 -19.18
N LEU A 163 -1.94 12.36 -18.03
CA LEU A 163 -3.27 11.78 -17.85
C LEU A 163 -4.38 12.81 -17.84
N GLN A 164 -4.11 13.98 -17.25
CA GLN A 164 -5.03 15.11 -17.23
C GLN A 164 -5.22 15.69 -18.65
N GLU A 165 -4.14 15.94 -19.38
CA GLU A 165 -4.16 16.45 -20.76
C GLU A 165 -4.88 15.49 -21.71
N ALA A 166 -4.65 14.18 -21.55
CA ALA A 166 -5.35 13.16 -22.32
C ALA A 166 -6.85 13.04 -21.98
N GLY A 167 -7.34 13.77 -20.96
CA GLY A 167 -8.73 13.68 -20.50
C GLY A 167 -9.11 12.32 -19.92
N SER A 168 -8.13 11.46 -19.63
CA SER A 168 -8.36 10.12 -19.10
C SER A 168 -8.53 10.09 -17.58
N LEU A 169 -8.08 11.13 -16.89
CA LEU A 169 -8.16 11.27 -15.44
C LEU A 169 -8.35 12.75 -15.06
N LEU A 170 -9.41 13.06 -14.34
CA LEU A 170 -9.56 14.36 -13.70
C LEU A 170 -8.73 14.39 -12.41
N ILE A 171 -7.89 15.39 -12.27
CA ILE A 171 -7.04 15.57 -11.08
C ILE A 171 -7.44 16.84 -10.34
N GLU A 172 -7.82 16.68 -9.08
CA GLU A 172 -8.10 17.77 -8.15
C GLU A 172 -7.03 17.72 -7.05
N ARG A 173 -6.42 18.88 -6.77
CA ARG A 173 -5.36 18.97 -5.75
C ARG A 173 -5.58 20.14 -4.81
N ILE A 174 -5.34 19.90 -3.51
CA ILE A 174 -5.21 20.97 -2.52
C ILE A 174 -3.77 20.97 -2.05
N ALA A 175 -3.06 22.09 -2.26
CA ALA A 175 -1.72 22.30 -1.74
C ALA A 175 -1.81 23.09 -0.42
N ILE A 176 -1.44 22.45 0.68
CA ILE A 176 -1.23 23.08 1.97
C ILE A 176 0.22 23.57 2.00
N LEU A 177 0.46 24.85 2.06
CA LEU A 177 1.79 25.43 2.07
C LEU A 177 2.17 25.88 3.49
N ALA A 178 3.32 25.44 3.98
CA ALA A 178 3.89 25.90 5.23
C ALA A 178 4.09 27.43 5.21
N ASP A 179 3.98 28.09 6.36
CA ASP A 179 4.02 29.55 6.43
C ASP A 179 5.38 30.11 6.03
N GLU A 180 6.46 29.34 6.19
CA GLU A 180 7.82 29.65 5.76
C GLU A 180 7.95 29.80 4.23
N LEU A 181 7.02 29.23 3.47
CA LEU A 181 6.95 29.37 2.02
C LEU A 181 6.26 30.67 1.57
N TRP A 182 5.81 31.48 2.53
CA TRP A 182 5.21 32.79 2.28
C TRP A 182 6.13 33.87 2.88
N PRO A 183 6.82 34.65 2.05
CA PRO A 183 7.61 35.77 2.54
C PRO A 183 6.74 36.73 3.39
N THR A 184 7.31 37.29 4.45
CA THR A 184 6.58 38.00 5.52
C THR A 184 5.70 39.13 4.99
N ASP A 185 6.13 39.82 3.93
CA ASP A 185 5.43 40.94 3.33
C ASP A 185 4.76 40.60 1.99
N CYS A 186 4.81 39.33 1.58
CA CYS A 186 4.31 38.89 0.28
C CYS A 186 2.98 38.16 0.40
N LYS A 187 2.04 38.57 -0.43
CA LYS A 187 0.77 37.88 -0.63
C LYS A 187 0.95 36.59 -1.42
N LEU A 188 2.12 36.36 -2.00
CA LEU A 188 2.47 35.25 -2.87
C LEU A 188 3.47 34.29 -2.20
N PRO A 189 3.37 32.99 -2.47
CA PRO A 189 4.43 32.04 -2.08
C PRO A 189 5.77 32.40 -2.75
N VAL A 190 6.86 31.81 -2.25
CA VAL A 190 8.18 31.90 -2.86
C VAL A 190 8.15 31.45 -4.33
N GLU A 191 9.02 32.03 -5.17
CA GLU A 191 8.96 31.86 -6.64
C GLU A 191 9.01 30.39 -7.09
N SER A 192 9.83 29.55 -6.44
CA SER A 192 9.90 28.12 -6.75
C SER A 192 8.57 27.40 -6.55
N MET A 193 7.80 27.79 -5.54
CA MET A 193 6.47 27.24 -5.29
C MET A 193 5.44 27.80 -6.27
N ARG A 194 5.51 29.08 -6.61
CA ARG A 194 4.63 29.65 -7.63
C ARG A 194 4.75 28.91 -8.95
N ARG A 195 6.00 28.68 -9.42
CA ARG A 195 6.24 27.93 -10.66
C ARG A 195 5.65 26.52 -10.58
N TRP A 196 5.93 25.80 -9.52
CA TRP A 196 5.39 24.44 -9.31
C TRP A 196 3.85 24.38 -9.29
N LEU A 197 3.19 25.41 -8.72
CA LEU A 197 1.74 25.53 -8.69
C LEU A 197 1.19 25.88 -10.09
N PHE A 198 1.80 26.84 -10.77
CA PHE A 198 1.35 27.28 -12.09
C PHE A 198 1.53 26.24 -13.16
N ASP A 199 2.63 25.50 -13.16
CA ASP A 199 2.84 24.39 -14.11
C ASP A 199 1.70 23.37 -14.02
N GLN A 200 1.22 23.07 -12.83
CA GLN A 200 0.09 22.17 -12.61
C GLN A 200 -1.23 22.77 -13.07
N HIS A 201 -1.47 24.05 -12.72
CA HIS A 201 -2.69 24.75 -13.10
C HIS A 201 -2.80 24.90 -14.62
N ILE A 202 -1.72 25.33 -15.30
CA ILE A 202 -1.66 25.44 -16.76
C ILE A 202 -1.83 24.06 -17.42
N GLY A 203 -1.31 22.98 -16.79
CA GLY A 203 -1.51 21.60 -17.23
C GLY A 203 -2.92 21.05 -16.97
N GLY A 204 -3.87 21.90 -16.51
CA GLY A 204 -5.28 21.57 -16.36
C GLY A 204 -5.66 20.89 -15.04
N ILE A 205 -4.73 20.76 -14.09
CA ILE A 205 -5.07 20.24 -12.75
C ILE A 205 -5.90 21.28 -12.00
N SER A 206 -7.06 20.86 -11.47
CA SER A 206 -7.89 21.69 -10.60
C SER A 206 -7.19 21.88 -9.25
N LEU A 207 -6.51 23.01 -9.11
CA LEU A 207 -5.61 23.28 -7.99
C LEU A 207 -6.20 24.33 -7.04
N LYS A 208 -6.20 24.02 -5.74
CA LYS A 208 -6.53 24.93 -4.64
C LYS A 208 -5.33 25.09 -3.72
N LEU A 209 -5.28 26.23 -3.03
CA LEU A 209 -4.21 26.60 -2.10
C LEU A 209 -4.78 26.89 -0.72
N VAL A 210 -4.02 26.56 0.32
CA VAL A 210 -4.29 26.96 1.69
C VAL A 210 -2.98 27.16 2.45
N ARG A 211 -2.92 28.17 3.32
CA ARG A 211 -1.80 28.33 4.27
C ARG A 211 -1.95 27.39 5.45
N ALA A 212 -0.86 26.83 5.93
CA ALA A 212 -0.87 25.96 7.10
C ALA A 212 -1.48 26.63 8.34
N SER A 213 -1.19 27.93 8.56
CA SER A 213 -1.77 28.72 9.66
C SER A 213 -3.29 28.80 9.63
N ALA A 214 -3.93 28.72 8.48
CA ALA A 214 -5.40 28.69 8.39
C ALA A 214 -6.00 27.39 8.96
N LEU A 215 -5.19 26.34 9.13
CA LEU A 215 -5.59 25.02 9.62
C LEU A 215 -5.20 24.76 11.08
N GLN A 216 -4.75 25.77 11.83
CA GLN A 216 -4.30 25.60 13.23
C GLN A 216 -5.36 24.99 14.15
N GLN A 217 -6.64 25.24 13.88
CA GLN A 217 -7.75 24.66 14.63
C GLN A 217 -8.09 23.23 14.20
N GLU A 218 -7.60 22.79 13.04
CA GLU A 218 -7.83 21.48 12.47
C GLU A 218 -6.53 20.82 11.94
N PRO A 219 -5.53 20.60 12.81
CA PRO A 219 -4.23 20.08 12.39
C PRO A 219 -4.32 18.70 11.72
N ALA A 220 -5.36 17.93 12.01
CA ALA A 220 -5.62 16.64 11.38
C ALA A 220 -5.88 16.73 9.86
N LEU A 221 -6.20 17.93 9.33
CA LEU A 221 -6.33 18.14 7.88
C LEU A 221 -4.98 18.25 7.17
N MET A 222 -3.89 18.56 7.90
CA MET A 222 -2.54 18.66 7.35
C MET A 222 -1.93 17.27 7.16
N ALA A 223 -2.20 16.65 6.01
CA ALA A 223 -1.71 15.33 5.68
C ALA A 223 -1.41 15.22 4.19
N ASP A 224 -0.44 14.37 3.82
CA ASP A 224 -0.19 13.97 2.44
C ASP A 224 -1.05 12.76 2.11
N ILE A 225 -2.08 12.96 1.31
CA ILE A 225 -2.99 11.88 0.90
C ILE A 225 -3.31 11.92 -0.58
N GLY A 226 -3.59 10.74 -1.13
CA GLY A 226 -4.13 10.57 -2.48
C GLY A 226 -5.36 9.69 -2.46
N ILE A 227 -6.49 10.19 -2.94
CA ILE A 227 -7.76 9.47 -3.03
C ILE A 227 -7.98 9.05 -4.48
N TYR A 228 -8.00 7.74 -4.72
CA TYR A 228 -8.11 7.15 -6.06
C TYR A 228 -9.58 6.77 -6.34
N GLY A 229 -10.43 7.78 -6.58
CA GLY A 229 -11.87 7.59 -6.66
C GLY A 229 -12.39 6.87 -5.41
N SER A 230 -13.34 5.96 -5.58
CA SER A 230 -13.85 5.11 -4.49
C SER A 230 -13.02 3.85 -4.22
N ARG A 231 -11.86 3.70 -4.90
CA ARG A 231 -11.09 2.44 -4.91
C ARG A 231 -10.10 2.33 -3.78
N ALA A 232 -9.32 3.39 -3.53
CA ALA A 232 -8.21 3.33 -2.59
C ALA A 232 -7.84 4.70 -2.04
N LEU A 233 -7.16 4.68 -0.89
CA LEU A 233 -6.55 5.84 -0.25
C LEU A 233 -5.06 5.56 -0.08
N GLY A 234 -4.20 6.46 -0.55
CA GLY A 234 -2.77 6.52 -0.25
C GLY A 234 -2.49 7.57 0.81
N THR A 235 -1.69 7.21 1.81
CA THR A 235 -1.16 8.15 2.82
C THR A 235 0.35 8.14 2.75
N GLN A 236 0.97 9.31 2.78
CA GLN A 236 2.40 9.48 2.65
C GLN A 236 2.97 10.17 3.88
N GLU A 237 4.02 9.59 4.45
CA GLU A 237 4.81 10.18 5.52
C GLU A 237 6.16 10.63 4.94
N LEU A 238 6.52 11.87 5.18
CA LEU A 238 7.75 12.49 4.66
C LEU A 238 8.72 12.79 5.79
N ASP A 239 10.01 12.64 5.52
CA ASP A 239 11.07 13.16 6.36
C ASP A 239 11.20 14.71 6.24
N ASP A 240 12.16 15.28 6.99
CA ASP A 240 12.42 16.73 6.97
C ASP A 240 12.97 17.23 5.62
N GLN A 241 13.44 16.31 4.76
CA GLN A 241 13.88 16.61 3.40
C GLN A 241 12.79 16.39 2.36
N CYS A 242 11.54 16.19 2.79
CA CYS A 242 10.39 15.86 1.94
C CYS A 242 10.52 14.57 1.13
N ARG A 243 11.34 13.61 1.59
CA ARG A 243 11.42 12.27 0.99
C ARG A 243 10.41 11.36 1.66
N THR A 244 9.77 10.50 0.89
CA THR A 244 8.84 9.52 1.41
C THR A 244 9.56 8.46 2.24
N VAL A 245 9.31 8.43 3.55
CA VAL A 245 9.82 7.39 4.44
C VAL A 245 8.85 6.22 4.55
N ARG A 246 7.56 6.51 4.41
CA ARG A 246 6.51 5.50 4.46
C ARG A 246 5.35 5.91 3.57
N PHE A 247 4.83 4.95 2.80
CA PHE A 247 3.60 5.08 2.03
C PHE A 247 2.67 3.92 2.34
N VAL A 248 1.43 4.23 2.71
CA VAL A 248 0.40 3.23 2.99
C VAL A 248 -0.71 3.38 1.97
N LEU A 249 -1.00 2.30 1.25
CA LEU A 249 -2.12 2.21 0.34
C LEU A 249 -3.17 1.28 0.92
N THR A 250 -4.38 1.77 1.16
CA THR A 250 -5.50 0.96 1.64
C THR A 250 -6.65 0.92 0.64
N PHE A 251 -7.25 -0.25 0.50
CA PHE A 251 -8.45 -0.52 -0.28
C PHE A 251 -9.71 -0.64 0.61
N ASP A 252 -9.62 -0.19 1.85
CA ASP A 252 -10.76 -0.12 2.77
C ASP A 252 -11.66 1.06 2.39
N TYR A 253 -12.87 0.75 1.94
CA TYR A 253 -13.85 1.75 1.50
C TYR A 253 -14.23 2.74 2.61
N ALA A 254 -14.31 2.31 3.87
CA ALA A 254 -14.65 3.21 4.97
C ALA A 254 -13.58 4.29 5.15
N LYS A 255 -12.28 3.93 4.99
CA LYS A 255 -11.17 4.88 5.03
C LYS A 255 -11.17 5.83 3.82
N VAL A 256 -11.59 5.36 2.65
CA VAL A 256 -11.76 6.23 1.48
C VAL A 256 -12.84 7.27 1.74
N VAL A 257 -14.00 6.87 2.28
CA VAL A 257 -15.09 7.80 2.64
C VAL A 257 -14.63 8.82 3.68
N GLU A 258 -13.90 8.39 4.72
CA GLU A 258 -13.33 9.30 5.72
C GLU A 258 -12.36 10.32 5.08
N ALA A 259 -11.55 9.88 4.12
CA ALA A 259 -10.64 10.77 3.40
C ALA A 259 -11.39 11.77 2.49
N GLU A 260 -12.48 11.37 1.86
CA GLU A 260 -13.37 12.26 1.09
C GLU A 260 -14.02 13.32 1.98
N ASP A 261 -14.48 12.96 3.18
CA ASP A 261 -15.01 13.92 4.14
C ASP A 261 -13.92 14.91 4.59
N ARG A 262 -12.70 14.43 4.83
CA ARG A 262 -11.54 15.29 5.12
C ARG A 262 -11.24 16.24 3.97
N TRP A 263 -11.24 15.75 2.73
CA TRP A 263 -11.07 16.57 1.53
C TRP A 263 -12.13 17.68 1.45
N ASN A 264 -13.39 17.35 1.65
CA ASN A 264 -14.50 18.31 1.60
C ASN A 264 -14.35 19.40 2.67
N ARG A 265 -13.98 19.03 3.90
CA ARG A 265 -13.69 19.98 4.99
C ARG A 265 -12.52 20.89 4.62
N LEU A 266 -11.41 20.32 4.13
CA LEU A 266 -10.23 21.07 3.72
C LEU A 266 -10.56 22.05 2.57
N SER A 267 -11.41 21.66 1.64
CA SER A 267 -11.84 22.49 0.51
C SER A 267 -12.51 23.79 0.91
N VAL A 268 -13.08 23.88 2.13
CA VAL A 268 -13.69 25.10 2.66
C VAL A 268 -12.64 26.16 3.01
N TYR A 269 -11.45 25.72 3.42
CA TYR A 269 -10.33 26.60 3.75
C TYR A 269 -9.50 26.98 2.54
N ALA A 270 -9.60 26.20 1.46
CA ALA A 270 -8.72 26.31 0.30
C ALA A 270 -9.33 27.21 -0.77
N GLU A 271 -8.53 28.10 -1.34
CA GLU A 271 -8.87 28.96 -2.45
C GLU A 271 -8.37 28.39 -3.77
N SER A 272 -9.14 28.54 -4.86
CA SER A 272 -8.65 28.17 -6.19
C SER A 272 -7.48 29.06 -6.63
N VAL A 273 -6.56 28.49 -7.44
CA VAL A 273 -5.45 29.28 -8.01
C VAL A 273 -5.99 30.48 -8.82
N GLU A 274 -7.07 30.28 -9.57
CA GLU A 274 -7.71 31.37 -10.32
C GLU A 274 -8.17 32.50 -9.39
N GLY A 275 -8.96 32.19 -8.35
CA GLY A 275 -9.41 33.18 -7.38
C GLY A 275 -8.25 33.87 -6.66
N PHE A 276 -7.16 33.14 -6.44
CA PHE A 276 -5.95 33.66 -5.86
C PHE A 276 -5.25 34.65 -6.81
N LEU A 277 -5.11 34.33 -8.11
CA LEU A 277 -4.53 35.20 -9.12
C LEU A 277 -5.36 36.49 -9.30
N ASP A 278 -6.68 36.34 -9.41
CA ASP A 278 -7.59 37.47 -9.56
C ASP A 278 -7.52 38.46 -8.35
N ARG A 279 -7.42 37.89 -7.12
CA ARG A 279 -7.33 38.69 -5.90
C ARG A 279 -6.06 39.55 -5.84
N TYR A 280 -4.97 39.07 -6.41
CA TYR A 280 -3.68 39.75 -6.36
C TYR A 280 -3.28 40.44 -7.66
N GLU A 281 -4.22 40.55 -8.64
CA GLU A 281 -4.01 41.17 -9.96
C GLU A 281 -2.75 40.65 -10.67
N ILE A 282 -2.53 39.34 -10.65
CA ILE A 282 -1.38 38.71 -11.27
C ILE A 282 -1.76 38.28 -12.67
N ASP A 283 -0.99 38.77 -13.68
CA ASP A 283 -1.16 38.34 -15.06
C ASP A 283 -0.95 36.80 -15.20
N ARG A 284 -1.80 36.18 -16.01
CA ARG A 284 -1.83 34.72 -16.25
C ARG A 284 -0.70 34.26 -17.18
#